data_933862f3917e5d52a99ace15432bd5b4
#
_entry.id   933862f3917e5d52a99ace15432bd5b4
#
_cell.length_a   1.000
_cell.length_b   1.000
_cell.length_c   1.000
_cell.angle_alpha   90.00
_cell.angle_beta   90.00
_cell.angle_gamma   90.00
#
_symmetry.space_group_name_H-M   'P 1'
#
loop_
_entity.id
_entity.type
_entity.pdbx_description
1 polymer ?
#
loop_
_entity_poly.entity_id
_entity_poly.type
_entity_poly.pdbx_seq_one_letter_code
_entity_poly.pdbx_strand_id
1 'polypeptide(L)'
;MGISHIALDVKDLGATHRFYTDVMGFDLVKVEIADMRGGKARHAFYSTGSSEDQMIAFWDLRDVPGFGEGYKTDISRDLGLDPFTNHLAFQADSLDDLATKRD
;
A
#
# COMPACT_ATOMS: atom_id res chain seq x y z
N MET A 1 -8.27 21.15 -4.30
CA MET A 1 -8.68 19.73 -4.11
C MET A 1 -7.46 18.87 -4.15
N GLY A 2 -7.32 17.95 -3.23
CA GLY A 2 -6.20 17.02 -3.16
C GLY A 2 -6.69 15.59 -3.11
N ILE A 3 -5.73 14.64 -3.13
CA ILE A 3 -6.03 13.22 -2.99
C ILE A 3 -5.92 12.88 -1.51
N SER A 4 -7.01 12.34 -0.92
CA SER A 4 -7.01 11.92 0.48
C SER A 4 -6.14 10.67 0.66
N HIS A 5 -6.40 9.66 -0.14
CA HIS A 5 -5.63 8.42 -0.10
C HIS A 5 -5.79 7.65 -1.41
N ILE A 6 -4.88 6.74 -1.64
CA ILE A 6 -5.00 5.70 -2.68
C ILE A 6 -4.94 4.36 -1.97
N ALA A 7 -5.73 3.40 -2.44
CA ALA A 7 -5.78 2.06 -1.87
C ALA A 7 -5.36 1.02 -2.90
N LEU A 8 -4.49 0.12 -2.51
CA LEU A 8 -3.94 -0.94 -3.37
C LEU A 8 -4.01 -2.28 -2.63
N ASP A 9 -4.16 -3.35 -3.38
CA ASP A 9 -4.11 -4.70 -2.81
C ASP A 9 -2.67 -5.17 -2.68
N VAL A 10 -2.38 -5.92 -1.63
CA VAL A 10 -1.06 -6.53 -1.41
C VAL A 10 -1.21 -8.01 -1.05
N LYS A 11 -0.17 -8.78 -1.34
CA LYS A 11 -0.15 -10.21 -1.03
C LYS A 11 0.30 -10.51 0.40
N ASP A 12 1.17 -9.67 0.92
CA ASP A 12 1.77 -9.84 2.25
C ASP A 12 1.76 -8.51 2.97
N LEU A 13 0.73 -8.30 3.79
CA LEU A 13 0.58 -7.05 4.51
C LEU A 13 1.72 -6.83 5.53
N GLY A 14 2.23 -7.91 6.13
CA GLY A 14 3.36 -7.81 7.06
C GLY A 14 4.61 -7.27 6.37
N ALA A 15 4.94 -7.78 5.20
CA ALA A 15 6.08 -7.29 4.41
C ALA A 15 5.85 -5.84 3.95
N THR A 16 4.63 -5.52 3.53
CA THR A 16 4.25 -4.17 3.13
C THR A 16 4.39 -3.20 4.30
N HIS A 17 3.91 -3.59 5.48
CA HIS A 17 4.03 -2.79 6.70
C HIS A 17 5.50 -2.50 7.03
N ARG A 18 6.36 -3.52 7.01
CA ARG A 18 7.78 -3.34 7.29
C ARG A 18 8.45 -2.40 6.29
N PHE A 19 8.13 -2.54 5.02
CA PHE A 19 8.70 -1.67 3.99
C PHE A 19 8.29 -0.21 4.21
N TYR A 20 7.01 0.06 4.38
CA TYR A 20 6.54 1.45 4.46
C TYR A 20 6.86 2.11 5.79
N THR A 21 6.95 1.36 6.89
CA THR A 21 7.33 1.93 8.18
C THR A 21 8.84 1.99 8.35
N ASP A 22 9.57 0.91 8.10
CA ASP A 22 11.00 0.83 8.40
C ASP A 22 11.87 1.46 7.32
N VAL A 23 11.49 1.31 6.04
CA VAL A 23 12.27 1.84 4.92
C VAL A 23 11.80 3.24 4.52
N MET A 24 10.49 3.41 4.30
CA MET A 24 9.94 4.68 3.85
C MET A 24 9.71 5.68 5.00
N GLY A 25 9.63 5.21 6.22
CA GLY A 25 9.43 6.08 7.37
C GLY A 25 7.99 6.61 7.51
N PHE A 26 7.03 5.94 6.91
CA PHE A 26 5.63 6.32 7.03
C PHE A 26 5.07 5.86 8.38
N ASP A 27 4.06 6.56 8.88
CA ASP A 27 3.39 6.21 10.12
C ASP A 27 2.10 5.46 9.84
N LEU A 28 1.89 4.35 10.55
CA LEU A 28 0.61 3.65 10.51
C LEU A 28 -0.45 4.51 11.23
N VAL A 29 -1.48 4.89 10.50
CA VAL A 29 -2.57 5.73 11.03
C VAL A 29 -3.67 4.89 11.64
N LYS A 30 -4.14 3.88 10.90
CA LYS A 30 -5.22 3.00 11.38
C LYS A 30 -5.24 1.71 10.58
N VAL A 31 -5.86 0.69 11.19
CA VAL A 31 -6.20 -0.56 10.52
C VAL A 31 -7.70 -0.78 10.69
N GLU A 32 -8.38 -1.03 9.61
CA GLU A 32 -9.81 -1.37 9.62
C GLU A 32 -9.97 -2.84 9.25
N ILE A 33 -10.91 -3.51 9.92
CA ILE A 33 -11.33 -4.86 9.56
C ILE A 33 -12.70 -4.74 8.93
N ALA A 34 -12.83 -5.15 7.68
CA ALA A 34 -14.08 -5.04 6.94
C ALA A 34 -14.63 -6.42 6.62
N ASP A 35 -15.94 -6.59 6.78
CA ASP A 35 -16.62 -7.79 6.28
C ASP A 35 -16.75 -7.68 4.76
N MET A 36 -16.27 -8.72 4.05
CA MET A 36 -16.30 -8.73 2.61
C MET A 36 -16.61 -10.15 2.14
N ARG A 37 -17.73 -10.33 1.45
CA ARG A 37 -18.14 -11.62 0.90
C ARG A 37 -18.16 -12.75 1.94
N GLY A 38 -18.47 -12.43 3.20
CA GLY A 38 -18.48 -13.40 4.29
C GLY A 38 -17.13 -13.67 4.94
N GLY A 39 -16.06 -13.01 4.51
CA GLY A 39 -14.73 -13.07 5.11
C GLY A 39 -14.30 -11.74 5.66
N LYS A 40 -13.08 -11.67 6.16
CA LYS A 40 -12.50 -10.47 6.76
C LYS A 40 -11.39 -9.93 5.90
N ALA A 41 -11.50 -8.67 5.47
CA ALA A 41 -10.44 -7.92 4.79
C ALA A 41 -9.78 -6.99 5.79
N ARG A 42 -8.47 -6.84 5.69
CA ARG A 42 -7.70 -5.87 6.49
C ARG A 42 -7.32 -4.69 5.60
N HIS A 43 -7.50 -3.49 6.13
CA HIS A 43 -7.23 -2.25 5.40
C HIS A 43 -6.37 -1.35 6.28
N ALA A 44 -5.09 -1.24 5.95
CA ALA A 44 -4.12 -0.47 6.71
C ALA A 44 -3.82 0.86 6.00
N PHE A 45 -3.82 1.95 6.76
CA PHE A 45 -3.59 3.31 6.25
C PHE A 45 -2.30 3.87 6.82
N TYR A 46 -1.48 4.46 5.94
CA TYR A 46 -0.19 5.05 6.31
C TYR A 46 -0.13 6.51 5.86
N SER A 47 0.35 7.38 6.77
CA SER A 47 0.64 8.77 6.43
C SER A 47 1.98 8.86 5.71
N THR A 48 2.01 9.59 4.60
CA THR A 48 3.26 9.82 3.87
C THR A 48 4.15 10.86 4.53
N GLY A 49 3.61 11.61 5.51
CA GLY A 49 4.34 12.65 6.22
C GLY A 49 4.39 14.00 5.51
N SER A 50 3.92 14.07 4.27
CA SER A 50 4.00 15.30 3.48
C SER A 50 2.88 16.28 3.80
N SER A 51 1.71 15.77 4.16
CA SER A 51 0.59 16.57 4.65
C SER A 51 -0.31 15.68 5.45
N GLU A 52 -1.18 16.29 6.26
CA GLU A 52 -2.08 15.57 7.15
C GLU A 52 -3.04 14.64 6.41
N ASP A 53 -3.34 14.97 5.15
CA ASP A 53 -4.40 14.30 4.41
C ASP A 53 -3.89 13.35 3.33
N GLN A 54 -2.57 13.20 3.20
CA GLN A 54 -2.02 12.31 2.18
C GLN A 54 -1.65 10.96 2.77
N MET A 55 -2.38 9.93 2.35
CA MET A 55 -2.20 8.58 2.84
C MET A 55 -2.10 7.59 1.68
N ILE A 56 -1.41 6.49 1.93
CA ILE A 56 -1.49 5.30 1.11
C ILE A 56 -2.11 4.19 1.96
N ALA A 57 -3.00 3.42 1.37
CA ALA A 57 -3.71 2.36 2.07
C ALA A 57 -3.53 1.03 1.35
N PHE A 58 -3.51 -0.06 2.10
CA PHE A 58 -3.33 -1.40 1.55
C PHE A 58 -4.40 -2.34 2.05
N TRP A 59 -4.93 -3.14 1.12
CA TRP A 59 -5.88 -4.20 1.42
C TRP A 59 -5.18 -5.54 1.46
N ASP A 60 -5.46 -6.33 2.50
CA ASP A 60 -5.12 -7.75 2.57
C ASP A 60 -6.42 -8.53 2.44
N LEU A 61 -6.55 -9.24 1.33
CA LEU A 61 -7.78 -9.95 0.97
C LEU A 61 -7.64 -11.48 1.08
N ARG A 62 -6.58 -11.98 1.72
CA ARG A 62 -6.32 -13.42 1.79
C ARG A 62 -7.45 -14.22 2.43
N ASP A 63 -8.11 -13.64 3.43
CA ASP A 63 -9.19 -14.30 4.16
C ASP A 63 -10.57 -14.00 3.59
N VAL A 64 -10.62 -13.38 2.41
CA VAL A 64 -11.88 -13.10 1.70
C VAL A 64 -12.16 -14.23 0.72
N PRO A 65 -13.36 -14.85 0.75
CA PRO A 65 -13.70 -15.92 -0.18
C PRO A 65 -13.48 -15.52 -1.64
N GLY A 66 -12.83 -16.39 -2.40
CA GLY A 66 -12.52 -16.17 -3.80
C GLY A 66 -11.12 -15.65 -4.07
N PHE A 67 -10.40 -15.19 -3.05
CA PHE A 67 -9.01 -14.70 -3.21
C PHE A 67 -8.00 -15.74 -2.74
N GLY A 68 -7.78 -15.87 -1.42
CA GLY A 68 -6.78 -16.78 -0.89
C GLY A 68 -5.36 -16.24 -1.02
N GLU A 69 -4.36 -17.02 -0.58
CA GLU A 69 -2.97 -16.63 -0.71
C GLU A 69 -2.54 -16.60 -2.18
N GLY A 70 -1.67 -15.66 -2.53
CA GLY A 70 -1.14 -15.56 -3.88
C GLY A 70 -2.09 -14.97 -4.90
N TYR A 71 -3.18 -14.32 -4.47
CA TYR A 71 -4.07 -13.63 -5.40
C TYR A 71 -3.32 -12.52 -6.17
N LYS A 72 -3.87 -12.18 -7.34
CA LYS A 72 -3.19 -11.24 -8.25
C LYS A 72 -3.22 -9.81 -7.72
N THR A 73 -2.06 -9.18 -7.60
CA THR A 73 -1.92 -7.81 -7.11
C THR A 73 -1.07 -6.91 -7.99
N ASP A 74 -0.47 -7.45 -9.03
CA ASP A 74 0.34 -6.66 -9.97
C ASP A 74 -0.58 -6.10 -11.06
N ILE A 75 -1.02 -4.87 -10.87
CA ILE A 75 -2.02 -4.25 -11.74
C ILE A 75 -1.58 -4.25 -13.21
N SER A 76 -0.32 -3.96 -13.48
CA SER A 76 0.16 -3.92 -14.87
C SER A 76 0.33 -5.31 -15.46
N ARG A 77 1.09 -6.19 -14.82
CA ARG A 77 1.38 -7.53 -15.35
C ARG A 77 0.15 -8.40 -15.44
N ASP A 78 -0.71 -8.35 -14.44
CA ASP A 78 -1.92 -9.16 -14.39
C ASP A 78 -2.95 -8.74 -15.44
N LEU A 79 -2.82 -7.52 -15.98
CA LEU A 79 -3.60 -7.02 -17.11
C LEU A 79 -2.90 -7.23 -18.46
N GLY A 80 -1.73 -7.83 -18.46
CA GLY A 80 -0.96 -8.06 -19.71
C GLY A 80 -0.18 -6.84 -20.18
N LEU A 81 0.07 -5.88 -19.31
CA LEU A 81 0.80 -4.65 -19.63
C LEU A 81 2.25 -4.74 -19.15
N ASP A 82 3.08 -3.82 -19.62
CA ASP A 82 4.45 -3.70 -19.12
C ASP A 82 4.43 -3.33 -17.63
N PRO A 83 5.41 -3.81 -16.83
CA PRO A 83 5.36 -3.67 -15.37
C PRO A 83 5.24 -2.25 -14.85
N PHE A 84 5.76 -1.26 -15.55
CA PHE A 84 5.76 0.13 -15.12
C PHE A 84 4.58 0.95 -15.66
N THR A 85 3.63 0.32 -16.36
CA THR A 85 2.49 1.05 -16.96
C THR A 85 1.62 1.71 -15.87
N ASN A 86 1.27 0.93 -14.85
CA ASN A 86 0.58 1.47 -13.68
C ASN A 86 1.60 1.61 -12.56
N HIS A 87 1.81 2.81 -12.07
CA HIS A 87 2.82 3.03 -11.04
C HIS A 87 2.41 4.17 -10.11
N LEU A 88 2.99 4.15 -8.93
CA LEU A 88 2.86 5.20 -7.94
C LEU A 88 4.26 5.72 -7.65
N ALA A 89 4.44 7.02 -7.70
CA ALA A 89 5.72 7.65 -7.42
C ALA A 89 5.62 8.59 -6.24
N PHE A 90 6.58 8.49 -5.33
CA PHE A 90 6.72 9.40 -4.21
C PHE A 90 7.83 10.39 -4.52
N GLN A 91 7.60 11.65 -4.14
CA GLN A 91 8.64 12.68 -4.22
C GLN A 91 9.35 12.76 -2.88
N ALA A 92 10.67 12.59 -2.90
CA ALA A 92 11.48 12.80 -1.71
C ALA A 92 11.67 14.29 -1.49
N ASP A 93 11.72 14.71 -0.20
CA ASP A 93 11.88 16.11 0.15
C ASP A 93 13.30 16.62 -0.11
N SER A 94 14.29 15.72 -0.08
CA SER A 94 15.70 16.04 -0.28
C SER A 94 16.47 14.82 -0.75
N LEU A 95 17.70 15.03 -1.23
CA LEU A 95 18.61 13.94 -1.57
C LEU A 95 19.00 13.13 -0.34
N ASP A 96 19.17 13.78 0.80
CA ASP A 96 19.49 13.08 2.05
C ASP A 96 18.31 12.19 2.49
N ASP A 97 17.10 12.67 2.37
CA ASP A 97 15.91 11.89 2.67
C ASP A 97 15.81 10.67 1.75
N LEU A 98 16.06 10.85 0.47
CA LEU A 98 16.06 9.76 -0.50
C LEU A 98 17.15 8.72 -0.18
N ALA A 99 18.34 9.15 0.14
CA ALA A 99 19.45 8.27 0.49
C ALA A 99 19.13 7.45 1.75
N THR A 100 18.52 8.07 2.77
CA THR A 100 18.09 7.40 3.99
C THR A 100 17.10 6.29 3.69
N LYS A 101 16.12 6.55 2.85
CA LYS A 101 15.09 5.57 2.48
C LYS A 101 15.63 4.43 1.62
N ARG A 102 16.68 4.68 0.86
CA ARG A 102 17.29 3.64 0.04
C ARG A 102 18.05 2.61 0.84
N ASP A 103 18.62 3.02 1.95
CA ASP A 103 19.40 2.16 2.85
C ASP A 103 18.50 1.43 3.84
#